data_14101ef5809ee4d8e3e3e0419cc084c4
#
_entry.id   14101ef5809ee4d8e3e3e0419cc084c4
#
_cell.length_a   1.000
_cell.length_b   1.000
_cell.length_c   1.000
_cell.angle_alpha   90.00
_cell.angle_beta   90.00
_cell.angle_gamma   90.00
#
_symmetry.space_group_name_H-M   'P 1'
#
loop_
_entity.id
_entity.type
_entity.pdbx_description
1 polymer ?
#
loop_
_entity_poly.entity_id
_entity_poly.type
_entity_poly.pdbx_seq_one_letter_code
_entity_poly.pdbx_strand_id
1 'polypeptide(L)'
;MPYILFLFCLLSSVWLTYICVKKYCKSRLAKFLGVPILFFLFLGLNPVYHFANKALRPTHTAEELMMEDPGNRMIFLIFKDKFPQDYAQIVAKAEDFMKSKNHEQDMRFFLSETIDIMLRKLPYADDDNLIAMFQEDMQLRTKLLNENDTVNCFYLEYPHLAPDISLFSKQMKPYFASIKQARVRALQSADIHRKMPDETEIAQTQDKVNQILWKKYSEQELAVINNENEDEIKQYTAEEQALMCRFTIDTMQVILEQPKHEAAELLRFNLSH
;
A
#
# COMPACT_ATOMS: atom_id res chain seq x y z
N MET A 1 -17.51 -25.43 18.99
CA MET A 1 -18.68 -24.83 18.32
C MET A 1 -18.49 -23.38 17.82
N PRO A 2 -17.72 -22.48 18.43
CA PRO A 2 -17.56 -21.11 17.90
C PRO A 2 -16.86 -21.03 16.53
N TYR A 3 -15.96 -21.96 16.20
CA TYR A 3 -15.22 -21.96 14.93
C TYR A 3 -16.09 -22.27 13.70
N ILE A 4 -17.11 -23.09 13.82
CA ILE A 4 -18.00 -23.45 12.71
C ILE A 4 -18.95 -22.29 12.38
N LEU A 5 -19.45 -21.60 13.40
CA LEU A 5 -20.26 -20.37 13.22
C LEU A 5 -19.44 -19.26 12.57
N PHE A 6 -18.16 -19.13 12.96
CA PHE A 6 -17.22 -18.18 12.42
C PHE A 6 -16.90 -18.42 10.93
N LEU A 7 -16.66 -19.69 10.54
CA LEU A 7 -16.47 -20.05 9.13
C LEU A 7 -17.72 -19.79 8.28
N PHE A 8 -18.91 -20.03 8.84
CA PHE A 8 -20.17 -19.76 8.16
C PHE A 8 -20.41 -18.25 7.96
N CYS A 9 -20.08 -17.41 8.94
CA CYS A 9 -20.16 -15.95 8.82
C CYS A 9 -19.15 -15.40 7.81
N LEU A 10 -17.92 -15.95 7.78
CA LEU A 10 -16.90 -15.59 6.79
C LEU A 10 -17.33 -15.94 5.36
N LEU A 11 -17.81 -17.14 5.15
CA LEU A 11 -18.25 -17.60 3.82
C LEU A 11 -19.49 -16.85 3.34
N SER A 12 -20.41 -16.51 4.24
CA SER A 12 -21.60 -15.73 3.89
C SER A 12 -21.27 -14.26 3.61
N SER A 13 -20.31 -13.67 4.33
CA SER A 13 -19.88 -12.27 4.09
C SER A 13 -19.14 -12.14 2.77
N VAL A 14 -18.24 -13.08 2.43
CA VAL A 14 -17.55 -13.13 1.13
C VAL A 14 -18.56 -13.29 -0.01
N TRP A 15 -19.56 -14.14 0.17
CA TRP A 15 -20.60 -14.37 -0.85
C TRP A 15 -21.51 -13.16 -1.04
N LEU A 16 -21.91 -12.49 0.05
CA LEU A 16 -22.68 -11.25 0.03
C LEU A 16 -21.89 -10.09 -0.60
N THR A 17 -20.60 -9.95 -0.27
CA THR A 17 -19.72 -8.95 -0.86
C THR A 17 -19.57 -9.17 -2.37
N TYR A 18 -19.38 -10.40 -2.80
CA TYR A 18 -19.34 -10.77 -4.23
C TYR A 18 -20.64 -10.39 -4.96
N ILE A 19 -21.81 -10.66 -4.35
CA ILE A 19 -23.11 -10.32 -4.94
C ILE A 19 -23.32 -8.79 -4.98
N CYS A 20 -22.93 -8.06 -3.93
CA CYS A 20 -23.08 -6.61 -3.87
C CYS A 20 -22.15 -5.91 -4.87
N VAL A 21 -20.90 -6.32 -4.97
CA VAL A 21 -19.93 -5.77 -5.94
C VAL A 21 -20.42 -6.02 -7.37
N LYS A 22 -20.90 -7.25 -7.68
CA LYS A 22 -21.40 -7.58 -9.01
C LYS A 22 -22.69 -6.83 -9.39
N LYS A 23 -23.54 -6.49 -8.41
CA LYS A 23 -24.86 -5.88 -8.66
C LYS A 23 -24.86 -4.35 -8.61
N TYR A 24 -23.96 -3.70 -7.84
CA TYR A 24 -24.05 -2.27 -7.54
C TYR A 24 -22.85 -1.45 -7.97
N CYS A 25 -21.67 -2.03 -8.26
CA CYS A 25 -20.48 -1.27 -8.64
C CYS A 25 -20.41 -1.01 -10.15
N LYS A 26 -21.28 -0.12 -10.65
CA LYS A 26 -21.13 0.50 -11.99
C LYS A 26 -20.38 1.85 -11.97
N SER A 27 -19.98 2.36 -10.81
CA SER A 27 -19.36 3.70 -10.72
C SER A 27 -17.84 3.65 -10.63
N ARG A 28 -17.17 4.61 -11.28
CA ARG A 28 -15.70 4.80 -11.24
C ARG A 28 -15.15 4.98 -9.82
N LEU A 29 -15.95 5.51 -8.89
CA LEU A 29 -15.56 5.74 -7.50
C LEU A 29 -15.25 4.43 -6.73
N ALA A 30 -15.99 3.36 -7.02
CA ALA A 30 -15.76 2.06 -6.39
C ALA A 30 -14.46 1.38 -6.85
N LYS A 31 -13.98 1.72 -8.04
CA LYS A 31 -12.70 1.23 -8.57
C LYS A 31 -11.52 1.93 -7.89
N PHE A 32 -11.62 3.23 -7.66
CA PHE A 32 -10.55 4.03 -7.03
C PHE A 32 -10.36 3.71 -5.53
N LEU A 33 -11.43 3.34 -4.83
CA LEU A 33 -11.38 2.96 -3.41
C LEU A 33 -10.88 1.52 -3.19
N GLY A 34 -10.86 0.69 -4.22
CA GLY A 34 -10.37 -0.69 -4.15
C GLY A 34 -8.85 -0.79 -3.92
N VAL A 35 -8.08 0.07 -4.57
CA VAL A 35 -6.61 0.00 -4.60
C VAL A 35 -5.96 0.18 -3.22
N PRO A 36 -6.25 1.22 -2.45
CA PRO A 36 -5.67 1.35 -1.11
C PRO A 36 -6.17 0.29 -0.12
N ILE A 37 -7.43 -0.13 -0.23
CA ILE A 37 -8.01 -1.16 0.66
C ILE A 37 -7.26 -2.49 0.51
N LEU A 38 -6.90 -2.86 -0.71
CA LEU A 38 -6.19 -4.09 -1.01
C LEU A 38 -4.76 -4.08 -0.51
N PHE A 39 -4.05 -2.99 -0.70
CA PHE A 39 -2.70 -2.80 -0.21
C PHE A 39 -2.60 -2.92 1.34
N PHE A 40 -3.68 -2.68 2.04
CA PHE A 40 -3.77 -2.73 3.51
C PHE A 40 -4.43 -3.96 4.09
N LEU A 41 -5.26 -4.61 3.36
CA LEU A 41 -5.54 -6.03 3.59
C LEU A 41 -4.21 -6.79 3.76
N PHE A 42 -3.20 -6.39 3.03
CA PHE A 42 -1.86 -6.93 3.06
C PHE A 42 -1.02 -6.57 4.28
N LEU A 43 -1.12 -5.35 4.76
CA LEU A 43 -0.28 -4.87 5.87
C LEU A 43 -0.89 -5.11 7.24
N GLY A 44 -2.16 -5.44 7.33
CA GLY A 44 -2.79 -5.41 8.63
C GLY A 44 -4.19 -5.96 8.82
N LEU A 45 -4.73 -6.85 7.98
CA LEU A 45 -6.05 -7.44 8.27
C LEU A 45 -6.12 -8.15 9.62
N ASN A 46 -5.03 -8.77 10.05
CA ASN A 46 -4.99 -9.38 11.38
C ASN A 46 -5.22 -8.38 12.51
N PRO A 47 -4.53 -7.21 12.52
CA PRO A 47 -4.75 -6.22 13.58
C PRO A 47 -6.10 -5.53 13.50
N VAL A 48 -6.59 -5.25 12.29
CA VAL A 48 -7.89 -4.57 12.15
C VAL A 48 -9.06 -5.50 12.43
N TYR A 49 -8.94 -6.77 12.08
CA TYR A 49 -9.92 -7.78 12.48
C TYR A 49 -9.94 -7.94 14.02
N HIS A 50 -8.76 -7.96 14.67
CA HIS A 50 -8.68 -7.93 16.13
C HIS A 50 -9.25 -6.65 16.72
N PHE A 51 -8.99 -5.49 16.08
CA PHE A 51 -9.56 -4.21 16.45
C PHE A 51 -11.09 -4.21 16.32
N ALA A 52 -11.64 -4.67 15.19
CA ALA A 52 -13.08 -4.74 14.97
C ALA A 52 -13.79 -5.69 15.95
N ASN A 53 -13.21 -6.87 16.20
CA ASN A 53 -13.77 -7.80 17.18
C ASN A 53 -13.73 -7.28 18.62
N LYS A 54 -12.77 -6.40 18.94
CA LYS A 54 -12.66 -5.75 20.25
C LYS A 54 -13.47 -4.46 20.35
N ALA A 55 -13.62 -3.70 19.26
CA ALA A 55 -14.51 -2.55 19.18
C ALA A 55 -15.97 -2.90 19.52
N LEU A 56 -16.35 -4.15 19.30
CA LEU A 56 -17.66 -4.68 19.73
C LEU A 56 -17.74 -4.95 21.25
N ARG A 57 -16.65 -4.76 22.01
CA ARG A 57 -16.66 -4.88 23.47
C ARG A 57 -16.79 -3.48 24.08
N PRO A 58 -17.86 -3.18 24.85
CA PRO A 58 -18.18 -1.84 25.30
C PRO A 58 -17.22 -1.22 26.37
N THR A 59 -16.08 -1.84 26.64
CA THR A 59 -15.18 -1.47 27.74
C THR A 59 -13.82 -0.87 27.30
N HIS A 60 -13.51 -0.84 25.99
CA HIS A 60 -12.23 -0.32 25.50
C HIS A 60 -12.41 0.98 24.71
N THR A 61 -11.50 1.92 24.90
CA THR A 61 -11.38 3.11 24.05
C THR A 61 -10.79 2.74 22.69
N ALA A 62 -11.03 3.56 21.66
CA ALA A 62 -10.42 3.38 20.34
C ALA A 62 -8.90 3.32 20.43
N GLU A 63 -8.30 4.21 21.24
CA GLU A 63 -6.87 4.27 21.46
C GLU A 63 -6.31 2.98 22.07
N GLU A 64 -6.97 2.43 23.10
CA GLU A 64 -6.56 1.15 23.71
C GLU A 64 -6.55 0.02 22.69
N LEU A 65 -7.58 -0.07 21.86
CA LEU A 65 -7.69 -1.11 20.84
C LEU A 65 -6.61 -0.96 19.74
N MET A 66 -6.30 0.27 19.32
CA MET A 66 -5.23 0.55 18.36
C MET A 66 -3.86 0.12 18.89
N MET A 67 -3.64 0.25 20.20
CA MET A 67 -2.37 -0.07 20.87
C MET A 67 -2.22 -1.54 21.26
N GLU A 68 -3.24 -2.38 21.10
CA GLU A 68 -3.15 -3.78 21.51
C GLU A 68 -2.34 -4.65 20.54
N ASP A 69 -2.41 -4.39 19.22
CA ASP A 69 -1.61 -5.13 18.25
C ASP A 69 -0.15 -4.65 18.25
N PRO A 70 0.82 -5.51 18.60
CA PRO A 70 2.23 -5.11 18.70
C PRO A 70 2.78 -4.55 17.37
N GLY A 71 2.27 -5.05 16.25
CA GLY A 71 2.72 -4.64 14.93
C GLY A 71 2.27 -3.22 14.57
N ASN A 72 1.11 -2.80 15.03
CA ASN A 72 0.56 -1.47 14.77
C ASN A 72 0.93 -0.49 15.86
N ARG A 73 1.07 -0.97 17.11
CA ARG A 73 1.46 -0.14 18.25
C ARG A 73 2.64 0.78 17.91
N MET A 74 3.69 0.24 17.27
CA MET A 74 4.87 1.02 16.95
C MET A 74 4.56 2.17 15.99
N ILE A 75 3.75 1.92 14.97
CA ILE A 75 3.31 2.97 14.02
C ILE A 75 2.50 4.04 14.75
N PHE A 76 1.52 3.64 15.56
CA PHE A 76 0.70 4.60 16.31
C PHE A 76 1.50 5.39 17.35
N LEU A 77 2.51 4.79 17.99
CA LEU A 77 3.41 5.52 18.89
C LEU A 77 4.23 6.57 18.14
N ILE A 78 4.71 6.26 16.91
CA ILE A 78 5.40 7.23 16.06
C ILE A 78 4.46 8.38 15.71
N PHE A 79 3.21 8.08 15.33
CA PHE A 79 2.22 9.10 15.00
C PHE A 79 1.87 9.95 16.21
N LYS A 80 1.69 9.34 17.36
CA LYS A 80 1.42 10.07 18.64
C LYS A 80 2.54 11.04 19.00
N ASP A 81 3.79 10.64 18.77
CA ASP A 81 4.97 11.45 19.08
C ASP A 81 5.26 12.53 18.03
N LYS A 82 5.31 12.14 16.75
CA LYS A 82 5.77 13.03 15.67
C LYS A 82 4.66 13.76 14.92
N PHE A 83 3.47 13.17 14.85
CA PHE A 83 2.34 13.68 14.07
C PHE A 83 1.07 13.75 14.92
N PRO A 84 1.07 14.51 16.04
CA PRO A 84 -0.01 14.46 17.03
C PRO A 84 -1.37 14.87 16.47
N GLN A 85 -1.42 15.76 15.47
CA GLN A 85 -2.67 16.16 14.82
C GLN A 85 -3.25 15.01 13.98
N ASP A 86 -2.41 14.35 13.17
CA ASP A 86 -2.82 13.19 12.37
C ASP A 86 -3.21 12.02 13.30
N TYR A 87 -2.47 11.82 14.40
CA TYR A 87 -2.83 10.82 15.40
C TYR A 87 -4.22 11.07 15.99
N ALA A 88 -4.50 12.30 16.41
CA ALA A 88 -5.81 12.68 16.93
C ALA A 88 -6.92 12.45 15.89
N GLN A 89 -6.65 12.73 14.61
CA GLN A 89 -7.59 12.45 13.52
C GLN A 89 -7.84 10.95 13.37
N ILE A 90 -6.80 10.11 13.42
CA ILE A 90 -6.94 8.64 13.35
C ILE A 90 -7.77 8.13 14.54
N VAL A 91 -7.50 8.60 15.75
CA VAL A 91 -8.25 8.21 16.96
C VAL A 91 -9.72 8.61 16.84
N ALA A 92 -10.02 9.85 16.42
CA ALA A 92 -11.39 10.31 16.23
C ALA A 92 -12.16 9.44 15.20
N LYS A 93 -11.52 9.10 14.09
CA LYS A 93 -12.10 8.21 13.07
C LYS A 93 -12.31 6.80 13.61
N ALA A 94 -11.40 6.28 14.43
CA ALA A 94 -11.58 5.00 15.10
C ALA A 94 -12.76 5.00 16.07
N GLU A 95 -12.96 6.10 16.83
CA GLU A 95 -14.12 6.27 17.71
C GLU A 95 -15.43 6.34 16.93
N ASP A 96 -15.46 7.06 15.80
CA ASP A 96 -16.65 7.14 14.95
C ASP A 96 -16.98 5.78 14.33
N PHE A 97 -15.94 5.04 13.89
CA PHE A 97 -16.10 3.65 13.46
C PHE A 97 -16.71 2.77 14.55
N MET A 98 -16.24 2.89 15.80
CA MET A 98 -16.79 2.10 16.92
C MET A 98 -18.26 2.41 17.23
N LYS A 99 -18.72 3.63 16.98
CA LYS A 99 -20.11 4.07 17.15
C LYS A 99 -21.01 3.70 15.96
N SER A 100 -20.42 3.34 14.82
CA SER A 100 -21.15 3.05 13.60
C SER A 100 -21.97 1.78 13.70
N LYS A 101 -23.08 1.76 12.96
CA LYS A 101 -23.95 0.58 12.79
C LYS A 101 -23.62 -0.22 11.51
N ASN A 102 -22.83 0.36 10.60
CA ASN A 102 -22.49 -0.26 9.31
C ASN A 102 -21.00 -0.63 9.27
N HIS A 103 -20.61 -1.53 10.17
CA HIS A 103 -19.21 -1.85 10.45
C HIS A 103 -18.36 -2.28 9.24
N GLU A 104 -18.94 -2.92 8.22
CA GLU A 104 -18.13 -3.41 7.08
C GLU A 104 -17.71 -2.28 6.15
N GLN A 105 -18.62 -1.39 5.79
CA GLN A 105 -18.32 -0.26 4.91
C GLN A 105 -17.46 0.78 5.62
N ASP A 106 -17.76 1.07 6.86
CA ASP A 106 -17.04 2.07 7.65
C ASP A 106 -15.64 1.59 8.06
N MET A 107 -15.44 0.26 8.19
CA MET A 107 -14.13 -0.34 8.37
C MET A 107 -13.21 -0.08 7.17
N ARG A 108 -13.71 -0.30 5.97
CA ARG A 108 -12.94 -0.06 4.74
C ARG A 108 -12.53 1.41 4.62
N PHE A 109 -13.48 2.29 4.91
CA PHE A 109 -13.24 3.73 4.89
C PHE A 109 -12.20 4.14 5.93
N PHE A 110 -12.36 3.70 7.18
CA PHE A 110 -11.40 3.97 8.26
C PHE A 110 -9.99 3.51 7.91
N LEU A 111 -9.86 2.32 7.33
CA LEU A 111 -8.59 1.77 6.90
C LEU A 111 -7.96 2.60 5.80
N SER A 112 -8.69 2.86 4.72
CA SER A 112 -8.21 3.64 3.59
C SER A 112 -7.67 5.00 4.06
N GLU A 113 -8.43 5.73 4.86
CA GLU A 113 -8.00 7.04 5.34
C GLU A 113 -6.80 7.00 6.28
N THR A 114 -6.77 6.01 7.21
CA THR A 114 -5.63 5.85 8.13
C THR A 114 -4.34 5.62 7.36
N ILE A 115 -4.42 4.92 6.30
CA ILE A 115 -3.36 4.60 5.38
C ILE A 115 -2.87 5.79 4.60
N ASP A 116 -3.81 6.50 3.99
CA ASP A 116 -3.50 7.73 3.26
C ASP A 116 -2.78 8.73 4.17
N ILE A 117 -3.22 8.83 5.44
CA ILE A 117 -2.52 9.65 6.44
C ILE A 117 -1.08 9.15 6.64
N MET A 118 -0.88 7.83 6.75
CA MET A 118 0.47 7.26 6.96
C MET A 118 1.36 7.44 5.72
N LEU A 119 0.85 7.17 4.53
CA LEU A 119 1.62 7.30 3.27
C LEU A 119 2.07 8.73 3.03
N ARG A 120 1.21 9.73 3.32
CA ARG A 120 1.57 11.15 3.21
C ARG A 120 2.70 11.60 4.14
N LYS A 121 3.11 10.76 5.11
CA LYS A 121 4.24 11.08 6.01
C LYS A 121 5.56 10.45 5.56
N LEU A 122 5.55 9.49 4.67
CA LEU A 122 6.75 8.87 4.14
C LEU A 122 7.69 9.84 3.39
N PRO A 123 7.20 10.82 2.62
CA PRO A 123 8.06 11.82 1.98
C PRO A 123 8.93 12.62 2.95
N TYR A 124 8.52 12.74 4.22
CA TYR A 124 9.27 13.44 5.25
C TYR A 124 10.44 12.65 5.85
N ALA A 125 10.58 11.36 5.49
CA ALA A 125 11.68 10.51 5.94
C ALA A 125 13.05 11.08 5.53
N ASP A 126 14.10 10.76 6.28
CA ASP A 126 15.45 11.05 5.81
C ASP A 126 15.82 10.24 4.56
N ASP A 127 16.87 10.65 3.87
CA ASP A 127 17.29 10.05 2.60
C ASP A 127 17.64 8.57 2.77
N ASP A 128 18.32 8.20 3.86
CA ASP A 128 18.78 6.83 4.10
C ASP A 128 17.60 5.87 4.30
N ASN A 129 16.65 6.25 5.14
CA ASN A 129 15.51 5.40 5.44
C ASN A 129 14.49 5.36 4.30
N LEU A 130 14.34 6.46 3.55
CA LEU A 130 13.51 6.49 2.36
C LEU A 130 14.07 5.56 1.29
N ILE A 131 15.36 5.69 0.97
CA ILE A 131 16.06 4.83 0.01
C ILE A 131 15.99 3.36 0.45
N ALA A 132 16.27 3.06 1.73
CA ALA A 132 16.20 1.70 2.25
C ALA A 132 14.80 1.10 2.10
N MET A 133 13.75 1.87 2.26
CA MET A 133 12.38 1.40 2.06
C MET A 133 12.13 0.97 0.61
N PHE A 134 12.58 1.75 -0.36
CA PHE A 134 12.46 1.41 -1.78
C PHE A 134 13.37 0.24 -2.19
N GLN A 135 14.55 0.13 -1.56
CA GLN A 135 15.43 -1.03 -1.77
C GLN A 135 14.77 -2.34 -1.32
N GLU A 136 14.07 -2.35 -0.19
CA GLU A 136 13.32 -3.52 0.29
C GLU A 136 12.17 -3.90 -0.68
N ASP A 137 11.44 -2.90 -1.21
CA ASP A 137 10.40 -3.16 -2.19
C ASP A 137 10.97 -3.72 -3.50
N MET A 138 12.07 -3.13 -4.00
CA MET A 138 12.77 -3.61 -5.19
C MET A 138 13.29 -5.05 -4.99
N GLN A 139 13.87 -5.37 -3.83
CA GLN A 139 14.35 -6.71 -3.52
C GLN A 139 13.22 -7.73 -3.52
N LEU A 140 12.06 -7.38 -2.96
CA LEU A 140 10.89 -8.25 -3.01
C LEU A 140 10.46 -8.54 -4.44
N ARG A 141 10.32 -7.49 -5.27
CA ARG A 141 9.91 -7.64 -6.68
C ARG A 141 10.93 -8.48 -7.46
N THR A 142 12.21 -8.21 -7.26
CA THR A 142 13.31 -8.98 -7.88
C THR A 142 13.25 -10.45 -7.47
N LYS A 143 12.97 -10.74 -6.20
CA LYS A 143 12.82 -12.12 -5.72
C LYS A 143 11.65 -12.82 -6.40
N LEU A 144 10.48 -12.19 -6.46
CA LEU A 144 9.30 -12.76 -7.12
C LEU A 144 9.57 -13.04 -8.60
N LEU A 145 10.22 -12.11 -9.29
CA LEU A 145 10.58 -12.29 -10.70
C LEU A 145 11.55 -13.47 -10.90
N ASN A 146 12.55 -13.60 -10.02
CA ASN A 146 13.51 -14.71 -10.07
C ASN A 146 12.88 -16.08 -9.76
N GLU A 147 11.83 -16.10 -8.96
CA GLU A 147 11.03 -17.29 -8.64
C GLU A 147 9.98 -17.59 -9.72
N ASN A 148 9.95 -16.83 -10.82
CA ASN A 148 8.94 -16.85 -11.87
C ASN A 148 7.51 -16.57 -11.37
N ASP A 149 7.39 -15.89 -10.24
CA ASP A 149 6.13 -15.45 -9.67
C ASP A 149 5.75 -14.05 -10.20
N THR A 150 5.66 -13.96 -11.54
CA THR A 150 5.39 -12.70 -12.24
C THR A 150 4.01 -12.15 -11.92
N VAL A 151 3.06 -13.04 -11.67
CA VAL A 151 1.67 -12.68 -11.31
C VAL A 151 1.61 -11.93 -10.00
N ASN A 152 2.25 -12.45 -8.94
CA ASN A 152 2.28 -11.77 -7.65
C ASN A 152 3.11 -10.47 -7.72
N CYS A 153 4.19 -10.44 -8.51
CA CYS A 153 4.94 -9.21 -8.75
C CYS A 153 4.09 -8.14 -9.44
N PHE A 154 3.31 -8.51 -10.45
CA PHE A 154 2.37 -7.62 -11.14
C PHE A 154 1.28 -7.11 -10.18
N TYR A 155 0.72 -7.97 -9.33
CA TYR A 155 -0.28 -7.56 -8.34
C TYR A 155 0.27 -6.70 -7.19
N LEU A 156 1.58 -6.60 -7.00
CA LEU A 156 2.16 -5.58 -6.13
C LEU A 156 1.99 -4.17 -6.70
N GLU A 157 1.96 -4.02 -8.03
CA GLU A 157 1.68 -2.75 -8.71
C GLU A 157 0.19 -2.50 -8.86
N TYR A 158 -0.55 -3.54 -9.21
CA TYR A 158 -1.99 -3.49 -9.47
C TYR A 158 -2.78 -4.38 -8.50
N PRO A 159 -2.75 -4.12 -7.19
CA PRO A 159 -3.35 -5.01 -6.20
C PRO A 159 -4.88 -5.15 -6.35
N HIS A 160 -5.54 -4.12 -6.90
CA HIS A 160 -6.97 -4.12 -7.16
C HIS A 160 -7.37 -5.08 -8.31
N LEU A 161 -6.42 -5.52 -9.12
CA LEU A 161 -6.65 -6.49 -10.20
C LEU A 161 -6.49 -7.94 -9.74
N ALA A 162 -6.00 -8.19 -8.53
CA ALA A 162 -5.85 -9.54 -8.01
C ALA A 162 -7.22 -10.25 -7.89
N PRO A 163 -7.42 -11.42 -8.53
CA PRO A 163 -8.71 -12.09 -8.56
C PRO A 163 -9.15 -12.59 -7.17
N ASP A 164 -8.19 -12.98 -6.33
CA ASP A 164 -8.40 -13.35 -4.93
C ASP A 164 -7.36 -12.66 -4.06
N ILE A 165 -7.76 -11.53 -3.51
CA ILE A 165 -6.93 -10.69 -2.66
C ILE A 165 -6.54 -11.38 -1.35
N SER A 166 -7.40 -12.24 -0.82
CA SER A 166 -7.16 -12.97 0.42
C SER A 166 -6.03 -14.01 0.21
N LEU A 167 -6.05 -14.70 -0.92
CA LEU A 167 -5.01 -15.65 -1.29
C LEU A 167 -3.68 -14.93 -1.56
N PHE A 168 -3.69 -13.87 -2.35
CA PHE A 168 -2.52 -13.02 -2.60
C PHE A 168 -1.95 -12.51 -1.28
N SER A 169 -2.77 -11.95 -0.38
CA SER A 169 -2.36 -11.52 0.96
C SER A 169 -1.64 -12.61 1.74
N LYS A 170 -2.20 -13.81 1.76
CA LYS A 170 -1.62 -14.94 2.47
C LYS A 170 -0.25 -15.35 1.89
N GLN A 171 -0.12 -15.36 0.57
CA GLN A 171 1.12 -15.69 -0.13
C GLN A 171 2.21 -14.66 0.15
N MET A 172 1.84 -13.38 0.14
CA MET A 172 2.77 -12.27 0.32
C MET A 172 3.15 -11.98 1.77
N LYS A 173 2.39 -12.51 2.75
CA LYS A 173 2.62 -12.27 4.19
C LYS A 173 4.08 -12.48 4.66
N PRO A 174 4.81 -13.52 4.23
CA PRO A 174 6.21 -13.71 4.64
C PRO A 174 7.15 -12.60 4.18
N TYR A 175 6.82 -11.93 3.06
CA TYR A 175 7.66 -10.92 2.45
C TYR A 175 7.43 -9.52 3.01
N PHE A 176 6.24 -9.26 3.59
CA PHE A 176 5.90 -7.94 4.07
C PHE A 176 6.55 -7.54 5.40
N ALA A 177 7.19 -8.47 6.11
CA ALA A 177 7.80 -8.16 7.40
C ALA A 177 8.96 -7.16 7.28
N SER A 178 9.85 -7.32 6.29
CA SER A 178 10.98 -6.42 6.03
C SER A 178 10.51 -5.05 5.55
N ILE A 179 9.56 -5.02 4.60
CA ILE A 179 8.97 -3.78 4.09
C ILE A 179 8.29 -2.99 5.21
N LYS A 180 7.54 -3.67 6.10
CA LYS A 180 6.92 -3.04 7.26
C LYS A 180 7.96 -2.41 8.18
N GLN A 181 9.05 -3.11 8.46
CA GLN A 181 10.14 -2.58 9.27
C GLN A 181 10.82 -1.37 8.60
N ALA A 182 11.05 -1.43 7.30
CA ALA A 182 11.62 -0.31 6.56
C ALA A 182 10.71 0.93 6.60
N ARG A 183 9.40 0.76 6.44
CA ARG A 183 8.40 1.84 6.59
C ARG A 183 8.37 2.42 8.00
N VAL A 184 8.44 1.57 9.02
CA VAL A 184 8.54 2.03 10.41
C VAL A 184 9.77 2.90 10.60
N ARG A 185 10.95 2.49 10.10
CA ARG A 185 12.17 3.30 10.16
C ARG A 185 12.03 4.62 9.40
N ALA A 186 11.43 4.60 8.20
CA ALA A 186 11.16 5.81 7.42
C ALA A 186 10.27 6.79 8.21
N LEU A 187 9.16 6.33 8.78
CA LEU A 187 8.29 7.16 9.62
C LEU A 187 9.01 7.66 10.89
N GLN A 188 9.86 6.84 11.51
CA GLN A 188 10.66 7.25 12.67
C GLN A 188 11.66 8.36 12.34
N SER A 189 12.23 8.35 11.14
CA SER A 189 13.19 9.36 10.68
C SER A 189 12.51 10.63 10.15
N ALA A 190 11.19 10.62 9.97
CA ALA A 190 10.47 11.72 9.34
C ALA A 190 10.63 13.04 10.10
N ASP A 191 10.95 14.11 9.36
CA ASP A 191 11.01 15.49 9.82
C ASP A 191 9.91 16.31 9.13
N ILE A 192 8.91 16.74 9.90
CA ILE A 192 7.75 17.50 9.38
C ILE A 192 8.12 18.87 8.80
N HIS A 193 9.32 19.37 9.09
CA HIS A 193 9.82 20.64 8.57
C HIS A 193 10.62 20.48 7.28
N ARG A 194 10.82 19.24 6.82
CA ARG A 194 11.49 18.98 5.55
C ARG A 194 10.71 19.61 4.40
N LYS A 195 11.42 20.42 3.60
CA LYS A 195 10.85 20.95 2.36
C LYS A 195 10.67 19.79 1.37
N MET A 196 9.51 19.72 0.74
CA MET A 196 9.28 18.82 -0.39
C MET A 196 9.91 19.40 -1.65
N PRO A 197 10.54 18.57 -2.50
CA PRO A 197 11.07 19.01 -3.78
C PRO A 197 9.92 19.46 -4.69
N ASP A 198 10.18 20.47 -5.50
CA ASP A 198 9.29 20.84 -6.58
C ASP A 198 9.73 20.19 -7.92
N GLU A 199 8.87 20.30 -8.93
CA GLU A 199 9.12 19.70 -10.25
C GLU A 199 10.42 20.19 -10.87
N THR A 200 10.82 21.44 -10.65
CA THR A 200 12.04 22.02 -11.22
C THR A 200 13.31 21.46 -10.56
N GLU A 201 13.20 21.14 -9.26
CA GLU A 201 14.32 20.56 -8.48
C GLU A 201 14.63 19.13 -8.95
N ILE A 202 13.60 18.36 -9.33
CA ILE A 202 13.77 16.95 -9.76
C ILE A 202 13.90 16.76 -11.27
N ALA A 203 13.57 17.77 -12.08
CA ALA A 203 13.45 17.63 -13.54
C ALA A 203 14.69 17.02 -14.19
N GLN A 204 15.90 17.48 -13.84
CA GLN A 204 17.13 16.95 -14.40
C GLN A 204 17.34 15.46 -14.08
N THR A 205 17.05 15.05 -12.85
CA THR A 205 17.17 13.66 -12.42
C THR A 205 16.12 12.80 -13.09
N GLN A 206 14.87 13.29 -13.17
CA GLN A 206 13.79 12.63 -13.87
C GLN A 206 14.12 12.41 -15.35
N ASP A 207 14.67 13.42 -16.03
CA ASP A 207 15.06 13.31 -17.43
C ASP A 207 16.18 12.26 -17.63
N LYS A 208 17.18 12.23 -16.75
CA LYS A 208 18.23 11.20 -16.79
C LYS A 208 17.66 9.79 -16.64
N VAL A 209 16.77 9.60 -15.66
CA VAL A 209 16.10 8.32 -15.40
C VAL A 209 15.30 7.90 -16.63
N ASN A 210 14.46 8.79 -17.16
CA ASN A 210 13.65 8.52 -18.34
C ASN A 210 14.51 8.16 -19.56
N GLN A 211 15.59 8.89 -19.82
CA GLN A 211 16.50 8.59 -20.94
C GLN A 211 17.16 7.22 -20.84
N ILE A 212 17.47 6.74 -19.64
CA ILE A 212 18.03 5.41 -19.41
C ILE A 212 16.95 4.35 -19.68
N LEU A 213 15.76 4.54 -19.13
CA LEU A 213 14.65 3.61 -19.26
C LEU A 213 14.19 3.49 -20.72
N TRP A 214 14.00 4.61 -21.44
CA TRP A 214 13.57 4.58 -22.84
C TRP A 214 14.57 3.92 -23.79
N LYS A 215 15.86 3.90 -23.45
CA LYS A 215 16.84 3.16 -24.23
C LYS A 215 16.84 1.65 -23.95
N LYS A 216 16.27 1.24 -22.81
CA LYS A 216 16.26 -0.15 -22.36
C LYS A 216 15.10 -0.94 -22.95
N TYR A 217 14.02 -0.27 -23.32
CA TYR A 217 12.79 -0.87 -23.81
C TYR A 217 12.50 -0.53 -25.25
N SER A 218 11.96 -1.49 -26.01
CA SER A 218 11.49 -1.30 -27.38
C SER A 218 10.21 -0.45 -27.41
N GLU A 219 9.89 0.12 -28.58
CA GLU A 219 8.65 0.89 -28.76
C GLU A 219 7.40 0.06 -28.43
N GLN A 220 7.41 -1.25 -28.72
CA GLN A 220 6.30 -2.16 -28.41
C GLN A 220 6.15 -2.36 -26.90
N GLU A 221 7.26 -2.57 -26.20
CA GLU A 221 7.24 -2.68 -24.72
C GLU A 221 6.79 -1.37 -24.08
N LEU A 222 7.27 -0.23 -24.58
CA LEU A 222 6.85 1.09 -24.09
C LEU A 222 5.36 1.33 -24.33
N ALA A 223 4.78 0.82 -25.39
CA ALA A 223 3.33 0.91 -25.63
C ALA A 223 2.53 0.14 -24.56
N VAL A 224 3.02 -1.02 -24.12
CA VAL A 224 2.41 -1.78 -23.02
C VAL A 224 2.58 -1.06 -21.69
N ILE A 225 3.80 -0.56 -21.41
CA ILE A 225 4.14 0.13 -20.16
C ILE A 225 3.31 1.41 -19.97
N ASN A 226 3.12 2.19 -21.04
CA ASN A 226 2.39 3.46 -21.00
C ASN A 226 0.87 3.29 -21.17
N ASN A 227 0.37 2.07 -21.16
CA ASN A 227 -1.08 1.84 -21.26
C ASN A 227 -1.77 2.20 -19.94
N GLU A 228 -2.69 3.17 -19.99
CA GLU A 228 -3.50 3.62 -18.86
C GLU A 228 -4.91 3.00 -18.84
N ASN A 229 -5.24 2.17 -19.84
CA ASN A 229 -6.54 1.54 -19.94
C ASN A 229 -6.63 0.33 -18.99
N GLU A 230 -7.30 0.51 -17.86
CA GLU A 230 -7.48 -0.52 -16.83
C GLU A 230 -8.11 -1.82 -17.38
N ASP A 231 -9.02 -1.74 -18.34
CA ASP A 231 -9.69 -2.90 -18.89
C ASP A 231 -8.76 -3.71 -19.81
N GLU A 232 -7.76 -3.08 -20.40
CA GLU A 232 -6.70 -3.76 -21.16
C GLU A 232 -5.64 -4.32 -20.20
N ILE A 233 -5.22 -3.55 -19.18
CA ILE A 233 -4.25 -4.01 -18.17
C ILE A 233 -4.72 -5.28 -17.45
N LYS A 234 -6.03 -5.42 -17.21
CA LYS A 234 -6.63 -6.66 -16.65
C LYS A 234 -6.45 -7.90 -17.54
N GLN A 235 -6.26 -7.69 -18.82
CA GLN A 235 -6.13 -8.74 -19.81
C GLN A 235 -4.67 -9.03 -20.17
N TYR A 236 -3.71 -8.41 -19.50
CA TYR A 236 -2.29 -8.61 -19.75
C TYR A 236 -1.91 -10.08 -19.65
N THR A 237 -1.22 -10.54 -20.67
CA THR A 237 -0.60 -11.85 -20.71
C THR A 237 0.47 -12.00 -19.63
N ALA A 238 0.90 -13.22 -19.34
CA ALA A 238 1.99 -13.45 -18.38
C ALA A 238 3.29 -12.73 -18.79
N GLU A 239 3.53 -12.54 -20.09
CA GLU A 239 4.69 -11.83 -20.62
C GLU A 239 4.58 -10.31 -20.36
N GLU A 240 3.40 -9.72 -20.58
CA GLU A 240 3.13 -8.31 -20.29
C GLU A 240 3.17 -8.04 -18.79
N GLN A 241 2.63 -8.93 -17.96
CA GLN A 241 2.75 -8.84 -16.50
C GLN A 241 4.21 -8.90 -16.02
N ALA A 242 5.01 -9.80 -16.63
CA ALA A 242 6.44 -9.87 -16.35
C ALA A 242 7.18 -8.60 -16.82
N LEU A 243 6.76 -8.01 -17.94
CA LEU A 243 7.31 -6.75 -18.45
C LEU A 243 7.04 -5.60 -17.46
N MET A 244 5.81 -5.46 -16.98
CA MET A 244 5.45 -4.44 -15.98
C MET A 244 6.26 -4.59 -14.69
N CYS A 245 6.41 -5.83 -14.22
CA CYS A 245 7.23 -6.12 -13.04
C CYS A 245 8.71 -5.73 -13.26
N ARG A 246 9.30 -6.09 -14.41
CA ARG A 246 10.69 -5.71 -14.77
C ARG A 246 10.83 -4.19 -14.87
N PHE A 247 9.89 -3.53 -15.51
CA PHE A 247 9.92 -2.06 -15.65
C PHE A 247 9.93 -1.36 -14.30
N THR A 248 9.10 -1.79 -13.35
CA THR A 248 9.08 -1.24 -12.00
C THR A 248 10.41 -1.46 -11.26
N ILE A 249 10.99 -2.67 -11.37
CA ILE A 249 12.31 -2.98 -10.80
C ILE A 249 13.39 -2.10 -11.42
N ASP A 250 13.42 -2.00 -12.75
CA ASP A 250 14.40 -1.22 -13.48
C ASP A 250 14.29 0.27 -13.17
N THR A 251 13.06 0.79 -13.05
CA THR A 251 12.81 2.17 -12.66
C THR A 251 13.37 2.45 -11.27
N MET A 252 13.05 1.61 -10.29
CA MET A 252 13.60 1.74 -8.93
C MET A 252 15.12 1.64 -8.94
N GLN A 253 15.70 0.69 -9.68
CA GLN A 253 17.14 0.54 -9.78
C GLN A 253 17.81 1.79 -10.34
N VAL A 254 17.32 2.31 -11.47
CA VAL A 254 17.88 3.50 -12.12
C VAL A 254 17.78 4.74 -11.22
N ILE A 255 16.68 4.88 -10.47
CA ILE A 255 16.53 5.95 -9.48
C ILE A 255 17.57 5.77 -8.35
N LEU A 256 17.72 4.57 -7.81
CA LEU A 256 18.62 4.28 -6.70
C LEU A 256 20.11 4.35 -7.09
N GLU A 257 20.45 4.28 -8.38
CA GLU A 257 21.79 4.49 -8.93
C GLU A 257 22.16 5.98 -9.08
N GLN A 258 21.20 6.91 -8.95
CA GLN A 258 21.49 8.34 -8.93
C GLN A 258 22.22 8.72 -7.64
N PRO A 259 22.91 9.89 -7.59
CA PRO A 259 23.44 10.40 -6.33
C PRO A 259 22.38 10.37 -5.24
N LYS A 260 22.77 9.94 -4.05
CA LYS A 260 21.86 9.63 -2.94
C LYS A 260 20.76 10.68 -2.71
N HIS A 261 21.15 11.94 -2.68
CA HIS A 261 20.21 13.04 -2.44
C HIS A 261 19.23 13.19 -3.62
N GLU A 262 19.72 13.14 -4.86
CA GLU A 262 18.90 13.24 -6.08
C GLU A 262 17.88 12.08 -6.15
N ALA A 263 18.33 10.86 -5.83
CA ALA A 263 17.44 9.70 -5.73
C ALA A 263 16.34 9.90 -4.68
N ALA A 264 16.71 10.35 -3.48
CA ALA A 264 15.76 10.58 -2.40
C ALA A 264 14.74 11.68 -2.75
N GLU A 265 15.18 12.78 -3.38
CA GLU A 265 14.27 13.86 -3.80
C GLU A 265 13.29 13.38 -4.87
N LEU A 266 13.74 12.60 -5.85
CA LEU A 266 12.85 12.03 -6.86
C LEU A 266 11.82 11.06 -6.25
N LEU A 267 12.24 10.22 -5.31
CA LEU A 267 11.34 9.31 -4.58
C LEU A 267 10.32 10.08 -3.73
N ARG A 268 10.72 11.18 -3.08
CA ARG A 268 9.80 12.08 -2.33
C ARG A 268 8.75 12.68 -3.22
N PHE A 269 9.20 13.23 -4.35
CA PHE A 269 8.29 13.83 -5.32
C PHE A 269 7.23 12.82 -5.77
N ASN A 270 7.63 11.61 -6.14
CA ASN A 270 6.73 10.54 -6.58
C ASN A 270 5.76 10.06 -5.49
N LEU A 271 6.14 10.15 -4.21
CA LEU A 271 5.25 9.81 -3.08
C LEU A 271 4.28 10.94 -2.72
N SER A 272 4.56 12.18 -3.12
CA SER A 272 3.77 13.36 -2.74
C SER A 272 2.75 13.78 -3.80
N HIS A 273 2.81 13.20 -4.99
CA HIS A 273 1.92 13.43 -6.13
C HIS A 273 1.21 12.16 -6.57
#